data_4a214e9a602541308037a3b72c6cbaa6
#
_entry.id   4a214e9a602541308037a3b72c6cbaa6
#
_cell.length_a   1.000
_cell.length_b   1.000
_cell.length_c   1.000
_cell.angle_alpha   90.00
_cell.angle_beta   90.00
_cell.angle_gamma   90.00
#
_symmetry.space_group_name_H-M   'P 1'
#
loop_
_entity.id
_entity.type
_entity.pdbx_description
1 polymer ?
#
loop_
_entity_poly.entity_id
_entity_poly.type
_entity_poly.pdbx_seq_one_letter_code
_entity_poly.pdbx_strand_id
1 'polypeptide(L)'
;MPKGGGSIHIDRPAEEVFAFVADAENNPRWRSYVVETVWLDDGPMRVGRRGRQVSKVLGRPMAVVAEVAEWDPPRHVAWRAVAGFASVRTDCTVEPEDGGCRLTIGAEGEFTSRIMRLLSPLAIAVAKRQADGDVKKLKVALESRTEQTL
;
A
#
# COMPACT_ATOMS: atom_id res chain seq x y z
N MET A 1 -11.42 5.23 14.39
CA MET A 1 -10.02 5.02 14.01
C MET A 1 -9.62 5.97 12.89
N PRO A 2 -8.39 6.49 12.91
CA PRO A 2 -7.91 7.35 11.83
C PRO A 2 -7.95 6.64 10.48
N LYS A 3 -8.42 7.34 9.47
CA LYS A 3 -8.51 6.82 8.10
C LYS A 3 -7.76 7.73 7.15
N GLY A 4 -7.06 7.13 6.20
CA GLY A 4 -6.41 7.83 5.11
C GLY A 4 -6.56 7.05 3.83
N GLY A 5 -6.21 7.67 2.72
CA GLY A 5 -6.23 6.99 1.45
C GLY A 5 -6.41 7.94 0.28
N GLY A 6 -6.48 7.37 -0.91
CA GLY A 6 -6.64 8.13 -2.14
C GLY A 6 -7.18 7.26 -3.27
N SER A 7 -7.58 7.91 -4.34
CA SER A 7 -8.10 7.25 -5.53
C SER A 7 -7.55 7.94 -6.77
N ILE A 8 -7.20 7.15 -7.79
CA ILE A 8 -6.65 7.69 -9.03
C ILE A 8 -7.02 6.80 -10.22
N HIS A 9 -7.26 7.43 -11.37
CA HIS A 9 -7.43 6.72 -12.63
C HIS A 9 -6.07 6.42 -13.25
N ILE A 10 -5.87 5.19 -13.74
CA ILE A 10 -4.64 4.75 -14.39
C ILE A 10 -4.99 4.15 -15.74
N ASP A 11 -4.34 4.63 -16.81
CA ASP A 11 -4.58 4.19 -18.20
C ASP A 11 -3.85 2.87 -18.48
N ARG A 12 -4.12 1.85 -17.66
CA ARG A 12 -3.58 0.50 -17.82
C ARG A 12 -4.65 -0.52 -17.43
N PRO A 13 -4.56 -1.74 -17.95
CA PRO A 13 -5.55 -2.78 -17.59
C PRO A 13 -5.59 -3.03 -16.08
N ALA A 14 -6.80 -3.28 -15.56
CA ALA A 14 -7.00 -3.51 -14.14
C ALA A 14 -6.14 -4.68 -13.62
N GLU A 15 -6.00 -5.75 -14.37
CA GLU A 15 -5.19 -6.91 -14.00
C GLU A 15 -3.72 -6.55 -13.80
N GLU A 16 -3.18 -5.68 -14.64
CA GLU A 16 -1.79 -5.24 -14.56
C GLU A 16 -1.56 -4.36 -13.33
N VAL A 17 -2.46 -3.41 -13.10
CA VAL A 17 -2.38 -2.52 -11.93
C VAL A 17 -2.52 -3.33 -10.65
N PHE A 18 -3.49 -4.23 -10.60
CA PHE A 18 -3.69 -5.09 -9.43
C PHE A 18 -2.48 -5.96 -9.14
N ALA A 19 -1.90 -6.61 -10.15
CA ALA A 19 -0.73 -7.46 -9.97
C ALA A 19 0.44 -6.68 -9.39
N PHE A 20 0.62 -5.43 -9.80
CA PHE A 20 1.69 -4.58 -9.28
C PHE A 20 1.47 -4.17 -7.82
N VAL A 21 0.27 -3.68 -7.48
CA VAL A 21 0.00 -3.20 -6.12
C VAL A 21 -0.16 -4.33 -5.12
N ALA A 22 -0.57 -5.52 -5.56
CA ALA A 22 -0.72 -6.68 -4.69
C ALA A 22 0.61 -7.32 -4.30
N ASP A 23 1.66 -7.11 -5.09
CA ASP A 23 2.99 -7.60 -4.75
C ASP A 23 3.67 -6.61 -3.79
N ALA A 24 3.71 -6.98 -2.52
CA ALA A 24 4.24 -6.12 -1.48
C ALA A 24 5.72 -5.75 -1.71
N GLU A 25 6.49 -6.56 -2.40
CA GLU A 25 7.89 -6.27 -2.72
C GLU A 25 8.04 -5.10 -3.70
N ASN A 26 6.95 -4.67 -4.34
CA ASN A 26 6.93 -3.47 -5.16
C ASN A 26 6.71 -2.19 -4.35
N ASN A 27 6.31 -2.29 -3.08
CA ASN A 27 5.98 -1.12 -2.27
C ASN A 27 7.08 -0.06 -2.22
N PRO A 28 8.39 -0.41 -2.08
CA PRO A 28 9.42 0.62 -2.08
C PRO A 28 9.53 1.41 -3.38
N ARG A 29 8.98 0.89 -4.47
CA ARG A 29 9.05 1.54 -5.79
C ARG A 29 8.11 2.74 -5.92
N TRP A 30 7.03 2.76 -5.13
CA TRP A 30 6.03 3.82 -5.26
C TRP A 30 5.57 4.43 -3.94
N ARG A 31 5.78 3.75 -2.81
CA ARG A 31 5.44 4.30 -1.50
C ARG A 31 6.68 4.97 -0.90
N SER A 32 6.65 6.29 -0.81
CA SER A 32 7.82 7.07 -0.41
C SER A 32 8.34 6.76 0.99
N TYR A 33 7.45 6.33 1.89
CA TYR A 33 7.82 6.02 3.27
C TYR A 33 8.32 4.58 3.47
N VAL A 34 8.17 3.70 2.47
CA VAL A 34 8.58 2.31 2.56
C VAL A 34 10.03 2.15 2.11
N VAL A 35 10.86 1.61 2.98
CA VAL A 35 12.27 1.36 2.71
C VAL A 35 12.48 -0.01 2.10
N GLU A 36 11.81 -1.03 2.66
CA GLU A 36 11.98 -2.42 2.28
C GLU A 36 10.72 -3.20 2.60
N THR A 37 10.37 -4.14 1.75
CA THR A 37 9.32 -5.13 2.01
C THR A 37 9.78 -6.48 1.49
N VAL A 38 9.68 -7.51 2.32
CA VAL A 38 10.01 -8.88 1.94
C VAL A 38 8.91 -9.83 2.37
N TRP A 39 8.60 -10.79 1.52
CA TRP A 39 7.72 -11.90 1.88
C TRP A 39 8.44 -12.82 2.86
N LEU A 40 7.70 -13.37 3.82
CA LEU A 40 8.26 -14.28 4.82
C LEU A 40 8.20 -15.76 4.41
N ASP A 41 7.59 -16.04 3.25
CA ASP A 41 7.59 -17.38 2.66
C ASP A 41 7.65 -17.27 1.13
N ASP A 42 7.88 -18.39 0.45
CA ASP A 42 7.97 -18.48 -1.01
C ASP A 42 6.68 -19.00 -1.63
N GLY A 43 5.61 -19.12 -0.86
CA GLY A 43 4.34 -19.63 -1.32
C GLY A 43 3.56 -18.68 -2.23
N PRO A 44 2.43 -19.15 -2.78
CA PRO A 44 1.57 -18.29 -3.60
C PRO A 44 0.84 -17.24 -2.76
N MET A 45 0.32 -16.21 -3.44
CA MET A 45 -0.56 -15.24 -2.79
C MET A 45 -1.81 -15.94 -2.25
N ARG A 46 -2.14 -15.62 -1.01
CA ARG A 46 -3.30 -16.20 -0.31
C ARG A 46 -3.58 -15.40 0.97
N VAL A 47 -4.79 -15.54 1.48
CA VAL A 47 -5.10 -15.04 2.83
C VAL A 47 -4.17 -15.74 3.83
N GLY A 48 -3.59 -14.95 4.73
CA GLY A 48 -2.66 -15.45 5.73
C GLY A 48 -1.19 -15.33 5.37
N ARG A 49 -0.87 -15.06 4.10
CA ARG A 49 0.53 -14.83 3.71
C ARG A 49 1.05 -13.57 4.38
N ARG A 50 2.27 -13.63 4.92
CA ARG A 50 2.85 -12.54 5.68
C ARG A 50 4.06 -11.93 4.99
N GLY A 51 4.21 -10.62 5.17
CA GLY A 51 5.37 -9.87 4.72
C GLY A 51 5.87 -8.95 5.83
N ARG A 52 7.16 -8.67 5.82
CA ARG A 52 7.78 -7.72 6.74
C ARG A 52 8.10 -6.45 5.97
N GLN A 53 7.64 -5.33 6.49
CA GLN A 53 7.86 -4.03 5.88
C GLN A 53 8.59 -3.11 6.85
N VAL A 54 9.64 -2.45 6.36
CA VAL A 54 10.34 -1.40 7.09
C VAL A 54 9.90 -0.07 6.48
N SER A 55 9.37 0.80 7.31
CA SER A 55 8.88 2.12 6.91
C SER A 55 9.59 3.20 7.71
N LYS A 56 9.73 4.39 7.13
CA LYS A 56 10.20 5.56 7.87
C LYS A 56 8.99 6.27 8.47
N VAL A 57 8.96 6.36 9.78
CA VAL A 57 7.92 7.07 10.53
C VAL A 57 8.59 8.21 11.28
N LEU A 58 8.29 9.45 10.89
CA LEU A 58 8.93 10.65 11.44
C LEU A 58 10.46 10.55 11.41
N GLY A 59 11.00 10.06 10.28
CA GLY A 59 12.44 9.96 10.06
C GLY A 59 13.10 8.70 10.63
N ARG A 60 12.38 7.84 11.34
CA ARG A 60 12.91 6.62 11.95
C ARG A 60 12.46 5.37 11.22
N PRO A 61 13.37 4.43 10.93
CA PRO A 61 12.95 3.14 10.37
C PRO A 61 12.22 2.31 11.42
N MET A 62 11.04 1.82 11.08
CA MET A 62 10.22 1.00 11.95
C MET A 62 9.64 -0.17 11.17
N ALA A 63 9.65 -1.35 11.78
CA ALA A 63 9.18 -2.56 11.13
C ALA A 63 7.76 -2.91 11.52
N VAL A 64 7.04 -3.49 10.57
CA VAL A 64 5.73 -4.08 10.79
C VAL A 64 5.66 -5.40 10.02
N VAL A 65 5.00 -6.38 10.62
CA VAL A 65 4.63 -7.62 9.92
C VAL A 65 3.15 -7.51 9.59
N ALA A 66 2.82 -7.65 8.32
CA ALA A 66 1.46 -7.59 7.84
C ALA A 66 1.06 -8.93 7.22
N GLU A 67 -0.22 -9.23 7.30
CA GLU A 67 -0.82 -10.45 6.80
C GLU A 67 -1.89 -10.11 5.77
N VAL A 68 -1.96 -10.88 4.70
CA VAL A 68 -3.05 -10.73 3.72
C VAL A 68 -4.35 -11.11 4.42
N ALA A 69 -5.23 -10.14 4.58
CA ALA A 69 -6.53 -10.31 5.24
C ALA A 69 -7.65 -10.69 4.26
N GLU A 70 -7.57 -10.16 3.03
CA GLU A 70 -8.51 -10.48 1.96
C GLU A 70 -7.75 -10.60 0.65
N TRP A 71 -8.17 -11.56 -0.19
CA TRP A 71 -7.55 -11.80 -1.48
C TRP A 71 -8.64 -12.12 -2.51
N ASP A 72 -8.94 -11.16 -3.37
CA ASP A 72 -9.95 -11.28 -4.42
C ASP A 72 -9.40 -10.71 -5.73
N PRO A 73 -8.50 -11.46 -6.41
CA PRO A 73 -7.91 -10.96 -7.67
C PRO A 73 -8.93 -10.98 -8.81
N PRO A 74 -8.83 -10.04 -9.75
CA PRO A 74 -7.88 -8.94 -9.84
C PRO A 74 -8.45 -7.63 -9.30
N ARG A 75 -9.29 -7.68 -8.28
CA ARG A 75 -10.08 -6.53 -7.84
C ARG A 75 -9.71 -5.98 -6.47
N HIS A 76 -9.41 -6.86 -5.51
CA HIS A 76 -9.25 -6.42 -4.12
C HIS A 76 -8.20 -7.22 -3.37
N VAL A 77 -7.37 -6.53 -2.62
CA VAL A 77 -6.46 -7.12 -1.63
C VAL A 77 -6.48 -6.26 -0.38
N ALA A 78 -6.47 -6.88 0.78
CA ALA A 78 -6.39 -6.17 2.05
C ALA A 78 -5.29 -6.78 2.90
N TRP A 79 -4.65 -5.92 3.67
CA TRP A 79 -3.55 -6.26 4.57
C TRP A 79 -3.90 -5.79 5.98
N ARG A 80 -3.47 -6.55 6.98
CA ARG A 80 -3.56 -6.07 8.36
C ARG A 80 -2.25 -6.32 9.08
N ALA A 81 -1.83 -5.36 9.89
CA ALA A 81 -0.65 -5.52 10.72
C ALA A 81 -0.92 -6.52 11.83
N VAL A 82 -0.01 -7.49 12.01
CA VAL A 82 -0.10 -8.49 13.07
C VAL A 82 0.99 -8.33 14.11
N ALA A 83 2.02 -7.54 13.82
CA ALA A 83 3.08 -7.21 14.77
C ALA A 83 3.78 -5.93 14.35
N GLY A 84 4.23 -5.14 15.29
CA GLY A 84 5.02 -3.95 15.05
C GLY A 84 4.47 -2.71 15.73
N PHE A 85 4.86 -1.54 15.20
CA PHE A 85 4.62 -0.25 15.83
C PHE A 85 3.19 0.29 15.67
N ALA A 86 2.41 -0.30 14.79
CA ALA A 86 1.06 0.19 14.49
C ALA A 86 0.11 -0.97 14.27
N SER A 87 -1.16 -0.73 14.62
CA SER A 87 -2.27 -1.59 14.25
C SER A 87 -2.95 -0.92 13.05
N VAL A 88 -2.77 -1.47 11.85
CA VAL A 88 -3.24 -0.84 10.63
C VAL A 88 -3.83 -1.88 9.67
N ARG A 89 -4.90 -1.49 8.99
CA ARG A 89 -5.48 -2.25 7.88
C ARG A 89 -5.40 -1.38 6.63
N THR A 90 -4.94 -1.95 5.54
CA THR A 90 -4.86 -1.27 4.24
C THR A 90 -5.66 -2.07 3.22
N ASP A 91 -6.50 -1.39 2.46
CA ASP A 91 -7.30 -1.97 1.39
C ASP A 91 -6.88 -1.36 0.06
N CYS A 92 -6.68 -2.20 -0.96
CA CYS A 92 -6.45 -1.76 -2.34
C CYS A 92 -7.53 -2.36 -3.21
N THR A 93 -8.30 -1.51 -3.90
CA THR A 93 -9.36 -1.92 -4.80
C THR A 93 -9.08 -1.37 -6.19
N VAL A 94 -9.19 -2.24 -7.20
CA VAL A 94 -8.98 -1.86 -8.60
C VAL A 94 -10.25 -2.18 -9.37
N GLU A 95 -10.82 -1.17 -10.04
CA GLU A 95 -12.05 -1.32 -10.82
C GLU A 95 -11.83 -0.81 -12.24
N PRO A 96 -12.29 -1.54 -13.27
CA PRO A 96 -12.20 -1.06 -14.65
C PRO A 96 -12.94 0.28 -14.80
N GLU A 97 -12.35 1.21 -15.54
CA GLU A 97 -12.90 2.55 -15.76
C GLU A 97 -12.33 3.15 -17.03
N ASP A 98 -13.19 3.54 -17.97
CA ASP A 98 -12.86 4.34 -19.17
C ASP A 98 -11.50 4.01 -19.83
N GLY A 99 -11.32 2.79 -20.31
CA GLY A 99 -10.09 2.39 -21.02
C GLY A 99 -8.91 2.05 -20.12
N GLY A 100 -9.10 2.11 -18.83
CA GLY A 100 -8.08 1.76 -17.81
C GLY A 100 -8.75 1.25 -16.57
N CYS A 101 -8.34 1.77 -15.42
CA CYS A 101 -8.94 1.38 -14.14
C CYS A 101 -8.84 2.51 -13.14
N ARG A 102 -9.60 2.37 -12.06
CA ARG A 102 -9.48 3.24 -10.89
C ARG A 102 -8.91 2.44 -9.72
N LEU A 103 -7.80 2.92 -9.20
CA LEU A 103 -7.18 2.36 -8.00
C LEU A 103 -7.63 3.19 -6.81
N THR A 104 -8.18 2.52 -5.80
CA THR A 104 -8.56 3.14 -4.53
C THR A 104 -7.78 2.47 -3.42
N ILE A 105 -7.08 3.27 -2.61
CA ILE A 105 -6.30 2.79 -1.47
C ILE A 105 -6.93 3.39 -0.22
N GLY A 106 -7.31 2.54 0.71
CA GLY A 106 -7.81 2.95 2.01
C GLY A 106 -6.90 2.42 3.10
N ALA A 107 -6.70 3.22 4.14
CA ALA A 107 -5.92 2.79 5.30
C ALA A 107 -6.61 3.29 6.55
N GLU A 108 -6.66 2.43 7.58
CA GLU A 108 -7.17 2.83 8.87
C GLU A 108 -6.38 2.13 9.97
N GLY A 109 -6.14 2.84 11.07
CA GLY A 109 -5.37 2.24 12.14
C GLY A 109 -4.92 3.26 13.18
N GLU A 110 -4.11 2.76 14.13
CA GLU A 110 -3.55 3.58 15.20
C GLU A 110 -2.18 3.06 15.60
N PHE A 111 -1.39 3.92 16.22
CA PHE A 111 -0.10 3.53 16.77
C PHE A 111 -0.28 2.80 18.09
N THR A 112 0.59 1.83 18.37
CA THR A 112 0.56 1.04 19.62
C THR A 112 1.18 1.80 20.78
N SER A 113 2.09 2.75 20.53
CA SER A 113 2.76 3.56 21.55
C SER A 113 1.91 4.79 21.92
N ARG A 114 1.85 5.13 23.21
CA ARG A 114 1.17 6.36 23.68
C ARG A 114 1.77 7.62 23.07
N ILE A 115 3.09 7.68 22.99
CA ILE A 115 3.80 8.84 22.42
C ILE A 115 3.42 9.00 20.95
N MET A 116 3.39 7.90 20.20
CA MET A 116 3.00 7.92 18.80
C MET A 116 1.53 8.30 18.62
N ARG A 117 0.67 7.91 19.56
CA ARG A 117 -0.75 8.31 19.53
C ARG A 117 -0.92 9.81 19.71
N LEU A 118 -0.11 10.43 20.58
CA LEU A 118 -0.15 11.88 20.77
C LEU A 118 0.30 12.63 19.51
N LEU A 119 1.20 12.03 18.73
CA LEU A 119 1.70 12.60 17.49
C LEU A 119 0.85 12.20 16.27
N SER A 120 -0.20 11.37 16.48
CA SER A 120 -0.98 10.82 15.38
C SER A 120 -1.63 11.86 14.45
N PRO A 121 -2.14 13.01 14.91
CA PRO A 121 -2.68 14.02 13.98
C PRO A 121 -1.65 14.51 12.97
N LEU A 122 -0.40 14.73 13.43
CA LEU A 122 0.70 15.13 12.55
C LEU A 122 1.08 13.99 11.61
N ALA A 123 1.21 12.77 12.14
CA ALA A 123 1.55 11.59 11.36
C ALA A 123 0.50 11.31 10.27
N ILE A 124 -0.79 11.46 10.60
CA ILE A 124 -1.90 11.27 9.66
C ILE A 124 -1.83 12.32 8.54
N ALA A 125 -1.58 13.59 8.89
CA ALA A 125 -1.48 14.65 7.89
C ALA A 125 -0.30 14.41 6.92
N VAL A 126 0.84 13.99 7.44
CA VAL A 126 2.00 13.63 6.62
C VAL A 126 1.70 12.41 5.75
N ALA A 127 1.09 11.38 6.32
CA ALA A 127 0.74 10.15 5.59
C ALA A 127 -0.24 10.42 4.45
N LYS A 128 -1.23 11.29 4.67
CA LYS A 128 -2.20 11.67 3.63
C LYS A 128 -1.52 12.37 2.46
N ARG A 129 -0.60 13.30 2.76
CA ARG A 129 0.19 13.99 1.75
C ARG A 129 1.04 13.01 0.94
N GLN A 130 1.71 12.09 1.65
CA GLN A 130 2.53 11.07 1.01
C GLN A 130 1.69 10.14 0.13
N ALA A 131 0.51 9.74 0.60
CA ALA A 131 -0.38 8.87 -0.17
C ALA A 131 -0.82 9.53 -1.48
N ASP A 132 -1.16 10.82 -1.45
CA ASP A 132 -1.54 11.55 -2.66
C ASP A 132 -0.38 11.62 -3.67
N GLY A 133 0.84 11.84 -3.20
CA GLY A 133 2.02 11.84 -4.05
C GLY A 133 2.39 10.44 -4.56
N ASP A 134 2.21 9.45 -3.71
CA ASP A 134 2.56 8.06 -4.01
C ASP A 134 1.65 7.47 -5.10
N VAL A 135 0.33 7.75 -5.08
CA VAL A 135 -0.56 7.26 -6.13
C VAL A 135 -0.25 7.93 -7.46
N LYS A 136 0.17 9.19 -7.47
CA LYS A 136 0.61 9.87 -8.69
C LYS A 136 1.90 9.26 -9.24
N LYS A 137 2.84 8.93 -8.37
CA LYS A 137 4.09 8.25 -8.74
C LYS A 137 3.81 6.88 -9.32
N LEU A 138 2.89 6.14 -8.72
CA LEU A 138 2.45 4.83 -9.21
C LEU A 138 1.85 4.94 -10.61
N LYS A 139 0.97 5.93 -10.83
CA LYS A 139 0.34 6.17 -12.12
C LYS A 139 1.41 6.42 -13.20
N VAL A 140 2.37 7.29 -12.94
CA VAL A 140 3.45 7.60 -13.88
C VAL A 140 4.28 6.34 -14.17
N ALA A 141 4.63 5.58 -13.15
CA ALA A 141 5.44 4.37 -13.31
C ALA A 141 4.74 3.32 -14.16
N LEU A 142 3.44 3.11 -13.94
CA LEU A 142 2.67 2.10 -14.68
C LEU A 142 2.37 2.54 -16.11
N GLU A 143 2.02 3.80 -16.32
CA GLU A 143 1.72 4.31 -17.66
C GLU A 143 2.97 4.39 -18.54
N SER A 144 4.15 4.66 -17.98
CA SER A 144 5.40 4.67 -18.73
C SER A 144 5.88 3.28 -19.15
N ARG A 145 5.41 2.20 -18.53
CA ARG A 145 5.76 0.82 -18.92
C ARG A 145 5.32 0.50 -20.35
N THR A 146 4.30 1.16 -20.86
CA THR A 146 3.84 0.98 -22.24
C THR A 146 4.90 1.38 -23.25
N GLU A 147 5.64 2.43 -22.98
CA GLU A 147 6.70 2.93 -23.87
C GLU A 147 7.91 2.00 -23.88
N GLN A 148 8.15 1.30 -22.79
CA GLN A 148 9.29 0.38 -22.66
C GLN A 148 9.06 -0.98 -23.30
N THR A 149 7.81 -1.36 -23.51
CA THR A 149 7.45 -2.65 -24.11
C THR A 149 7.32 -2.61 -25.63
N LEU A 150 7.39 -1.45 -26.20
CA LEU A 150 7.38 -1.25 -27.64
C LEU A 150 8.80 -1.19 -28.18
#